data_dd56aa72281f4f0ead81ef5f9d22e624
#
_entry.id   dd56aa72281f4f0ead81ef5f9d22e624
#
_cell.length_a   1.000
_cell.length_b   1.000
_cell.length_c   1.000
_cell.angle_alpha   90.00
_cell.angle_beta   90.00
_cell.angle_gamma   90.00
#
_symmetry.space_group_name_H-M   'P 1'
#
loop_
_entity.id
_entity.type
_entity.pdbx_description
1 polymer ?
#
loop_
_entity_poly.entity_id
_entity_poly.type
_entity_poly.pdbx_seq_one_letter_code
_entity_poly.pdbx_strand_id
1 'polypeptide(L)'
;ENKDDLSKLHSNLIDLVKTKNDQGSKFLLYLTYSNIHTGIKDEVLKIYNNYSKEYFQNKTINEKRYDRFFSKAENYLEIILKKIQDLDLYKNSIILITSDHGISIGEKFGERGYGAFCYDYTIKTFTYLISNDITPREISSQVRHIDFMPTILDLMEIKLDASYESLDGESLIPLINGSKVEENIAFSETGNPWDGKTPPKAPNIKAVRTSKWKLIFNEYDNTKELYDLENDPDENNNLIGRNSSVENFLWDELTKVQVSYKN
;
A
#
# COMPACT_ATOMS: atom_id res chain seq x y z
N GLU A 1 6.42 -28.01 8.98
CA GLU A 1 6.53 -27.67 7.55
C GLU A 1 7.38 -26.41 7.42
N ASN A 2 8.44 -26.52 6.65
CA ASN A 2 9.47 -25.51 6.51
C ASN A 2 8.85 -24.29 5.80
N LYS A 3 8.72 -23.15 6.48
CA LYS A 3 8.16 -21.90 5.95
C LYS A 3 9.02 -21.30 4.81
N ASP A 4 10.13 -21.92 4.44
CA ASP A 4 11.04 -21.51 3.36
C ASP A 4 10.62 -22.02 1.97
N ASP A 5 9.44 -22.60 1.83
CA ASP A 5 9.02 -23.26 0.58
C ASP A 5 8.26 -22.34 -0.40
N LEU A 6 7.93 -21.08 0.00
CA LEU A 6 7.24 -20.15 -0.91
C LEU A 6 8.07 -19.79 -2.13
N SER A 7 9.38 -19.61 -1.99
CA SER A 7 10.25 -19.29 -3.12
C SER A 7 10.30 -20.44 -4.12
N LYS A 8 10.35 -21.68 -3.64
CA LYS A 8 10.32 -22.90 -4.48
C LYS A 8 8.95 -23.08 -5.15
N LEU A 9 7.85 -22.92 -4.36
CA LEU A 9 6.50 -23.00 -4.90
C LEU A 9 6.28 -21.96 -6.01
N HIS A 10 6.64 -20.71 -5.75
CA HIS A 10 6.46 -19.63 -6.71
C HIS A 10 7.42 -19.76 -7.91
N SER A 11 8.63 -20.29 -7.72
CA SER A 11 9.53 -20.63 -8.83
C SER A 11 8.92 -21.67 -9.76
N ASN A 12 8.25 -22.70 -9.23
CA ASN A 12 7.56 -23.71 -10.03
C ASN A 12 6.39 -23.11 -10.82
N LEU A 13 5.66 -22.14 -10.23
CA LEU A 13 4.60 -21.40 -10.94
C LEU A 13 5.17 -20.58 -12.11
N ILE A 14 6.35 -19.98 -11.94
CA ILE A 14 7.03 -19.24 -13.01
C ILE A 14 7.47 -20.19 -14.14
N ASP A 15 7.90 -21.42 -13.84
CA ASP A 15 8.19 -22.43 -14.88
C ASP A 15 6.92 -22.80 -15.67
N LEU A 16 5.77 -22.92 -15.00
CA LEU A 16 4.49 -23.12 -15.67
C LEU A 16 4.12 -21.92 -16.56
N VAL A 17 4.31 -20.71 -16.09
CA VAL A 17 4.10 -19.48 -16.86
C VAL A 17 4.99 -19.47 -18.10
N LYS A 18 6.28 -19.82 -17.98
CA LYS A 18 7.19 -19.95 -19.13
C LYS A 18 6.67 -20.92 -20.16
N THR A 19 6.23 -22.10 -19.73
CA THR A 19 5.64 -23.12 -20.62
C THR A 19 4.42 -22.58 -21.38
N LYS A 20 3.54 -21.84 -20.69
CA LYS A 20 2.35 -21.24 -21.30
C LYS A 20 2.70 -20.11 -22.27
N ASN A 21 3.66 -19.28 -21.89
CA ASN A 21 4.17 -18.21 -22.75
C ASN A 21 4.76 -18.76 -24.05
N ASP A 22 5.55 -19.85 -23.97
CA ASP A 22 6.14 -20.51 -25.15
C ASP A 22 5.08 -21.14 -26.07
N GLN A 23 3.90 -21.43 -25.55
CA GLN A 23 2.72 -21.87 -26.29
C GLN A 23 1.87 -20.68 -26.83
N GLY A 24 2.33 -19.43 -26.66
CA GLY A 24 1.62 -18.25 -27.12
C GLY A 24 0.43 -17.83 -26.24
N SER A 25 0.29 -18.40 -25.05
CA SER A 25 -0.80 -18.06 -24.15
C SER A 25 -0.49 -16.78 -23.37
N LYS A 26 -1.47 -15.89 -23.22
CA LYS A 26 -1.43 -14.79 -22.24
C LYS A 26 -1.64 -15.34 -20.84
N PHE A 27 -1.05 -14.70 -19.84
CA PHE A 27 -1.17 -15.10 -18.44
C PHE A 27 -1.26 -13.90 -17.53
N LEU A 28 -1.84 -14.11 -16.36
CA LEU A 28 -1.75 -13.27 -15.19
C LEU A 28 -1.24 -14.14 -14.05
N LEU A 29 -0.13 -13.76 -13.41
CA LEU A 29 0.41 -14.43 -12.24
C LEU A 29 0.37 -13.47 -11.06
N TYR A 30 -0.38 -13.83 -10.01
CA TYR A 30 -0.44 -13.11 -8.76
C TYR A 30 0.28 -13.92 -7.68
N LEU A 31 1.34 -13.34 -7.11
CA LEU A 31 2.14 -13.96 -6.06
C LEU A 31 2.05 -13.14 -4.78
N THR A 32 1.70 -13.80 -3.67
CA THR A 32 1.66 -13.18 -2.35
C THR A 32 2.75 -13.72 -1.45
N TYR A 33 3.62 -12.85 -0.93
CA TYR A 33 4.63 -13.21 0.05
C TYR A 33 4.11 -12.89 1.46
N SER A 34 3.48 -13.86 2.12
CA SER A 34 2.81 -13.69 3.43
C SER A 34 3.73 -13.87 4.64
N ASN A 35 5.01 -14.18 4.44
CA ASN A 35 5.92 -14.51 5.56
C ASN A 35 6.24 -13.32 6.46
N ILE A 36 6.22 -12.09 5.91
CA ILE A 36 6.35 -10.86 6.72
C ILE A 36 5.18 -10.79 7.71
N HIS A 37 3.95 -10.87 7.22
CA HIS A 37 2.75 -10.83 8.06
C HIS A 37 2.79 -11.87 9.20
N THR A 38 3.08 -13.12 8.84
CA THR A 38 3.14 -14.21 9.82
C THR A 38 4.25 -14.00 10.85
N GLY A 39 5.44 -13.59 10.39
CA GLY A 39 6.58 -13.35 11.26
C GLY A 39 6.33 -12.20 12.24
N ILE A 40 5.80 -11.09 11.76
CA ILE A 40 5.47 -9.95 12.62
C ILE A 40 4.37 -10.31 13.61
N LYS A 41 3.32 -11.01 13.19
CA LYS A 41 2.26 -11.47 14.08
C LYS A 41 2.83 -12.33 15.21
N ASP A 42 3.70 -13.28 14.90
CA ASP A 42 4.18 -14.25 15.87
C ASP A 42 5.33 -13.70 16.74
N GLU A 43 6.26 -12.93 16.18
CA GLU A 43 7.49 -12.52 16.86
C GLU A 43 7.50 -11.03 17.30
N VAL A 44 6.54 -10.22 16.85
CA VAL A 44 6.40 -8.83 17.27
C VAL A 44 5.12 -8.59 18.02
N LEU A 45 3.97 -8.96 17.46
CA LEU A 45 2.68 -8.64 18.07
C LEU A 45 2.33 -9.56 19.24
N LYS A 46 2.46 -10.87 19.10
CA LYS A 46 2.01 -11.85 20.11
C LYS A 46 2.88 -11.93 21.36
N ILE A 47 4.08 -11.40 21.34
CA ILE A 47 4.96 -11.39 22.51
C ILE A 47 4.53 -10.36 23.57
N TYR A 48 3.70 -9.41 23.20
CA TYR A 48 3.14 -8.42 24.11
C TYR A 48 1.69 -8.73 24.42
N ASN A 49 1.28 -8.45 25.67
CA ASN A 49 -0.14 -8.49 26.02
C ASN A 49 -0.89 -7.44 25.17
N ASN A 50 -2.14 -7.73 24.83
CA ASN A 50 -2.97 -6.81 24.09
C ASN A 50 -3.02 -5.44 24.78
N TYR A 51 -2.77 -4.38 24.00
CA TYR A 51 -2.79 -2.98 24.45
C TYR A 51 -1.79 -2.63 25.58
N SER A 52 -0.76 -3.47 25.81
CA SER A 52 0.27 -3.12 26.78
C SER A 52 1.10 -1.93 26.30
N LYS A 53 1.46 -1.06 27.25
CA LYS A 53 2.37 0.08 26.98
C LYS A 53 3.75 -0.41 26.51
N GLU A 54 4.13 -1.61 26.87
CA GLU A 54 5.42 -2.25 26.52
C GLU A 54 5.65 -2.29 25.01
N TYR A 55 4.60 -2.56 24.22
CA TYR A 55 4.71 -2.56 22.76
C TYR A 55 5.25 -1.23 22.24
N PHE A 56 4.69 -0.12 22.70
CA PHE A 56 5.06 1.23 22.28
C PHE A 56 6.40 1.68 22.88
N GLN A 57 6.76 1.22 24.06
CA GLN A 57 8.04 1.50 24.72
C GLN A 57 9.21 0.74 24.06
N ASN A 58 8.94 -0.33 23.33
CA ASN A 58 9.94 -1.19 22.72
C ASN A 58 10.03 -1.03 21.18
N LYS A 59 9.67 0.14 20.63
CA LYS A 59 9.71 0.42 19.18
C LYS A 59 11.02 -0.03 18.53
N THR A 60 12.18 0.33 19.08
CA THR A 60 13.50 -0.05 18.53
C THR A 60 13.73 -1.56 18.48
N ILE A 61 13.18 -2.32 19.44
CA ILE A 61 13.27 -3.79 19.44
C ILE A 61 12.33 -4.37 18.39
N ASN A 62 11.13 -3.82 18.27
CA ASN A 62 10.14 -4.23 17.27
C ASN A 62 10.68 -3.98 15.85
N GLU A 63 11.32 -2.82 15.62
CA GLU A 63 11.98 -2.45 14.37
C GLU A 63 13.04 -3.48 13.96
N LYS A 64 13.97 -3.83 14.85
CA LYS A 64 15.00 -4.85 14.57
C LYS A 64 14.42 -6.22 14.23
N ARG A 65 13.26 -6.56 14.80
CA ARG A 65 12.55 -7.79 14.45
C ARG A 65 11.87 -7.69 13.10
N TYR A 66 11.27 -6.54 12.81
CA TYR A 66 10.69 -6.23 11.51
C TYR A 66 11.73 -6.33 10.39
N ASP A 67 12.88 -5.68 10.54
CA ASP A 67 13.98 -5.68 9.57
C ASP A 67 14.45 -7.09 9.22
N ARG A 68 14.48 -8.00 10.19
CA ARG A 68 14.84 -9.39 9.94
C ARG A 68 13.85 -10.11 9.01
N PHE A 69 12.56 -9.80 9.08
CA PHE A 69 11.56 -10.36 8.16
C PHE A 69 11.62 -9.69 6.80
N PHE A 70 11.92 -8.39 6.79
CA PHE A 70 12.07 -7.64 5.56
C PHE A 70 13.27 -8.15 4.75
N SER A 71 14.40 -8.41 5.37
CA SER A 71 15.57 -9.01 4.71
C SER A 71 15.28 -10.40 4.12
N LYS A 72 14.40 -11.18 4.74
CA LYS A 72 13.94 -12.46 4.15
C LYS A 72 13.08 -12.23 2.90
N ALA A 73 12.26 -11.18 2.89
CA ALA A 73 11.48 -10.81 1.72
C ALA A 73 12.35 -10.32 0.56
N GLU A 74 13.43 -9.60 0.85
CA GLU A 74 14.43 -9.20 -0.16
C GLU A 74 15.04 -10.43 -0.83
N ASN A 75 15.50 -11.41 -0.05
CA ASN A 75 16.05 -12.67 -0.59
C ASN A 75 15.02 -13.44 -1.43
N TYR A 76 13.77 -13.50 -0.99
CA TYR A 76 12.69 -14.10 -1.76
C TYR A 76 12.51 -13.37 -3.10
N LEU A 77 12.44 -12.06 -3.08
CA LEU A 77 12.25 -11.24 -4.27
C LEU A 77 13.41 -11.40 -5.25
N GLU A 78 14.65 -11.44 -4.75
CA GLU A 78 15.84 -11.70 -5.56
C GLU A 78 15.74 -13.04 -6.30
N ILE A 79 15.34 -14.12 -5.62
CA ILE A 79 15.14 -15.45 -6.22
C ILE A 79 14.09 -15.39 -7.33
N ILE A 80 12.95 -14.75 -7.08
CA ILE A 80 11.85 -14.65 -8.03
C ILE A 80 12.24 -13.83 -9.26
N LEU A 81 12.82 -12.66 -9.06
CA LEU A 81 13.24 -11.78 -10.15
C LEU A 81 14.35 -12.41 -10.98
N LYS A 82 15.33 -13.07 -10.33
CA LYS A 82 16.36 -13.83 -11.04
C LYS A 82 15.76 -14.95 -11.87
N LYS A 83 14.79 -15.69 -11.35
CA LYS A 83 14.10 -16.75 -12.09
C LYS A 83 13.39 -16.21 -13.32
N ILE A 84 12.69 -15.08 -13.21
CA ILE A 84 12.03 -14.40 -14.34
C ILE A 84 13.07 -13.98 -15.38
N GLN A 85 14.22 -13.48 -14.93
CA GLN A 85 15.32 -13.08 -15.81
C GLN A 85 15.95 -14.28 -16.53
N ASP A 86 16.31 -15.34 -15.81
CA ASP A 86 16.93 -16.55 -16.36
C ASP A 86 16.03 -17.23 -17.42
N LEU A 87 14.71 -17.08 -17.32
CA LEU A 87 13.74 -17.58 -18.28
C LEU A 87 13.38 -16.58 -19.40
N ASP A 88 14.03 -15.43 -19.43
CA ASP A 88 13.80 -14.36 -20.43
C ASP A 88 12.33 -13.86 -20.50
N LEU A 89 11.61 -13.94 -19.37
CA LEU A 89 10.21 -13.53 -19.29
C LEU A 89 10.02 -12.01 -19.22
N TYR A 90 11.05 -11.25 -18.85
CA TYR A 90 10.99 -9.79 -18.78
C TYR A 90 10.57 -9.13 -20.09
N LYS A 91 10.96 -9.71 -21.22
CA LYS A 91 10.73 -9.12 -22.54
C LYS A 91 9.27 -8.93 -22.90
N ASN A 92 8.42 -9.82 -22.37
CA ASN A 92 7.00 -9.88 -22.71
C ASN A 92 6.11 -9.81 -21.46
N SER A 93 6.61 -9.17 -20.39
CA SER A 93 5.88 -9.11 -19.12
C SER A 93 5.83 -7.69 -18.58
N ILE A 94 4.72 -7.38 -17.97
CA ILE A 94 4.58 -6.25 -17.05
C ILE A 94 4.66 -6.83 -15.65
N ILE A 95 5.57 -6.33 -14.81
CA ILE A 95 5.76 -6.79 -13.44
C ILE A 95 5.46 -5.65 -12.50
N LEU A 96 4.46 -5.82 -11.65
CA LEU A 96 4.13 -4.90 -10.58
C LEU A 96 4.52 -5.51 -9.24
N ILE A 97 5.34 -4.81 -8.47
CA ILE A 97 5.77 -5.21 -7.13
C ILE A 97 5.29 -4.13 -6.17
N THR A 98 4.48 -4.51 -5.19
CA THR A 98 3.95 -3.57 -4.20
C THR A 98 3.67 -4.28 -2.87
N SER A 99 3.46 -3.51 -1.80
CA SER A 99 2.82 -4.02 -0.58
C SER A 99 1.33 -3.64 -0.58
N ASP A 100 0.52 -4.42 0.12
CA ASP A 100 -0.90 -4.14 0.35
C ASP A 100 -1.08 -2.96 1.33
N HIS A 101 -0.28 -2.91 2.39
CA HIS A 101 -0.22 -1.85 3.40
C HIS A 101 1.13 -1.89 4.12
N GLY A 102 1.36 -0.93 5.01
CA GLY A 102 2.46 -0.91 5.95
C GLY A 102 2.07 -1.55 7.29
N ILE A 103 2.88 -1.35 8.32
CA ILE A 103 2.63 -1.88 9.66
C ILE A 103 3.19 -0.96 10.73
N SER A 104 2.42 -0.72 11.79
CA SER A 104 2.91 -0.08 13.01
C SER A 104 3.78 -1.05 13.80
N ILE A 105 4.90 -0.56 14.27
CA ILE A 105 5.82 -1.25 15.18
C ILE A 105 5.98 -0.53 16.51
N GLY A 106 5.07 0.41 16.80
CA GLY A 106 5.00 1.19 18.04
C GLY A 106 5.20 2.69 17.85
N GLU A 107 4.90 3.23 16.67
CA GLU A 107 5.05 4.66 16.36
C GLU A 107 4.12 5.53 17.19
N LYS A 108 2.84 5.17 17.20
CA LYS A 108 1.81 5.92 17.94
C LYS A 108 1.03 5.03 18.88
N PHE A 109 0.76 5.57 20.06
CA PHE A 109 -0.06 4.87 21.05
C PHE A 109 -1.48 4.63 20.50
N GLY A 110 -1.98 3.40 20.68
CA GLY A 110 -3.31 2.99 20.23
C GLY A 110 -3.31 2.19 18.92
N GLU A 111 -2.27 2.27 18.08
CA GLU A 111 -2.16 1.42 16.90
C GLU A 111 -1.13 0.33 17.07
N ARG A 112 -1.59 -0.91 16.99
CA ARG A 112 -0.77 -2.10 17.09
C ARG A 112 -0.94 -2.95 15.85
N GLY A 113 0.08 -2.95 15.02
CA GLY A 113 0.00 -3.60 13.72
C GLY A 113 -0.56 -2.65 12.66
N TYR A 114 -1.83 -2.77 12.34
CA TYR A 114 -2.50 -1.93 11.32
C TYR A 114 -4.02 -1.94 11.52
N GLY A 115 -4.71 -1.06 10.79
CA GLY A 115 -6.17 -1.07 10.64
C GLY A 115 -6.93 -0.26 11.69
N ALA A 116 -6.24 0.43 12.62
CA ALA A 116 -6.88 1.31 13.60
C ALA A 116 -6.92 2.78 13.15
N PHE A 117 -5.87 3.23 12.49
CA PHE A 117 -5.73 4.61 12.01
C PHE A 117 -5.15 4.65 10.58
N CYS A 118 -5.14 5.85 9.98
CA CYS A 118 -4.64 6.08 8.62
C CYS A 118 -3.31 6.85 8.61
N TYR A 119 -2.38 6.53 9.50
CA TYR A 119 -1.03 7.12 9.48
C TYR A 119 -0.15 6.49 8.39
N ASP A 120 0.84 7.23 7.89
CA ASP A 120 1.70 6.80 6.77
C ASP A 120 2.41 5.47 7.01
N TYR A 121 2.83 5.16 8.24
CA TYR A 121 3.48 3.89 8.55
C TYR A 121 2.56 2.66 8.33
N THR A 122 1.24 2.85 8.18
CA THR A 122 0.30 1.78 7.84
C THR A 122 -0.30 1.89 6.45
N ILE A 123 -0.41 3.09 5.85
CA ILE A 123 -1.08 3.25 4.55
C ILE A 123 -0.13 3.58 3.39
N LYS A 124 1.10 4.06 3.68
CA LYS A 124 2.09 4.33 2.64
C LYS A 124 2.78 3.04 2.22
N THR A 125 2.68 2.71 0.94
CA THR A 125 3.25 1.53 0.33
C THR A 125 4.36 1.89 -0.63
N PHE A 126 5.16 0.91 -1.05
CA PHE A 126 6.11 1.05 -2.14
C PHE A 126 5.54 0.43 -3.42
N THR A 127 6.03 0.86 -4.57
CA THR A 127 5.63 0.30 -5.86
C THR A 127 6.78 0.36 -6.86
N TYR A 128 7.02 -0.78 -7.52
CA TYR A 128 7.88 -0.88 -8.69
C TYR A 128 7.06 -1.42 -9.86
N LEU A 129 7.10 -0.70 -10.97
CA LEU A 129 6.49 -1.14 -12.24
C LEU A 129 7.60 -1.34 -13.25
N ILE A 130 7.71 -2.56 -13.76
CA ILE A 130 8.77 -2.99 -14.69
C ILE A 130 8.12 -3.44 -15.99
N SER A 131 8.51 -2.84 -17.09
CA SER A 131 8.13 -3.20 -18.46
C SER A 131 9.21 -2.74 -19.44
N ASN A 132 9.36 -3.44 -20.56
CA ASN A 132 10.26 -3.02 -21.62
C ASN A 132 9.85 -1.69 -22.27
N ASP A 133 8.57 -1.33 -22.19
CA ASP A 133 8.01 -0.11 -22.78
C ASP A 133 8.14 1.10 -21.88
N ILE A 134 8.74 0.93 -20.69
CA ILE A 134 8.92 1.99 -19.69
C ILE A 134 10.39 2.31 -19.52
N THR A 135 10.78 3.56 -19.74
CA THR A 135 12.12 4.05 -19.39
C THR A 135 12.27 4.14 -17.86
N PRO A 136 13.32 3.53 -17.27
CA PRO A 136 13.55 3.57 -15.84
C PRO A 136 13.64 5.01 -15.31
N ARG A 137 12.85 5.32 -14.30
CA ARG A 137 12.86 6.61 -13.60
C ARG A 137 12.22 6.47 -12.22
N GLU A 138 12.57 7.39 -11.35
CA GLU A 138 11.91 7.59 -10.07
C GLU A 138 10.78 8.61 -10.23
N ILE A 139 9.62 8.33 -9.63
CA ILE A 139 8.46 9.22 -9.60
C ILE A 139 8.19 9.56 -8.13
N SER A 140 8.40 10.82 -7.77
CA SER A 140 8.19 11.34 -6.42
C SER A 140 6.73 11.72 -6.13
N SER A 141 5.93 11.94 -7.18
CA SER A 141 4.50 12.23 -7.02
C SER A 141 3.76 11.04 -6.43
N GLN A 142 2.79 11.32 -5.57
CA GLN A 142 1.92 10.31 -4.99
C GLN A 142 1.15 9.54 -6.07
N VAL A 143 1.07 8.22 -5.91
CA VAL A 143 0.21 7.31 -6.68
C VAL A 143 -0.68 6.53 -5.74
N ARG A 144 -1.73 5.88 -6.25
CA ARG A 144 -2.73 5.16 -5.44
C ARG A 144 -2.86 3.73 -5.93
N HIS A 145 -3.20 2.80 -5.06
CA HIS A 145 -3.45 1.41 -5.45
C HIS A 145 -4.56 1.26 -6.49
N ILE A 146 -5.59 2.10 -6.42
CA ILE A 146 -6.69 2.09 -7.40
C ILE A 146 -6.23 2.44 -8.82
N ASP A 147 -5.05 3.06 -8.97
CA ASP A 147 -4.48 3.45 -10.26
C ASP A 147 -3.74 2.29 -10.95
N PHE A 148 -3.48 1.17 -10.25
CA PHE A 148 -2.71 0.06 -10.82
C PHE A 148 -3.49 -0.70 -11.90
N MET A 149 -4.76 -0.99 -11.67
CA MET A 149 -5.57 -1.71 -12.65
C MET A 149 -5.71 -0.93 -13.98
N PRO A 150 -6.14 0.35 -14.00
CA PRO A 150 -6.18 1.11 -15.24
C PRO A 150 -4.82 1.24 -15.90
N THR A 151 -3.71 1.33 -15.14
CA THR A 151 -2.36 1.39 -15.68
C THR A 151 -1.97 0.08 -16.39
N ILE A 152 -2.27 -1.07 -15.79
CA ILE A 152 -1.99 -2.39 -16.38
C ILE A 152 -2.82 -2.58 -17.65
N LEU A 153 -4.10 -2.23 -17.62
CA LEU A 153 -4.97 -2.34 -18.80
C LEU A 153 -4.47 -1.46 -19.95
N ASP A 154 -4.02 -0.25 -19.63
CA ASP A 154 -3.48 0.69 -20.61
C ASP A 154 -2.17 0.17 -21.23
N LEU A 155 -1.24 -0.34 -20.40
CA LEU A 155 0.00 -0.97 -20.88
C LEU A 155 -0.24 -2.23 -21.71
N MET A 156 -1.32 -2.93 -21.46
CA MET A 156 -1.71 -4.14 -22.22
C MET A 156 -2.59 -3.81 -23.43
N GLU A 157 -2.92 -2.55 -23.68
CA GLU A 157 -3.85 -2.09 -24.71
C GLU A 157 -5.23 -2.79 -24.63
N ILE A 158 -5.66 -3.11 -23.40
CA ILE A 158 -6.96 -3.74 -23.13
C ILE A 158 -8.01 -2.65 -22.87
N LYS A 159 -8.99 -2.58 -23.73
CA LYS A 159 -10.18 -1.73 -23.51
C LYS A 159 -11.24 -2.52 -22.80
N LEU A 160 -11.76 -1.96 -21.70
CA LEU A 160 -12.92 -2.53 -21.02
C LEU A 160 -14.15 -2.39 -21.92
N ASP A 161 -14.99 -3.42 -21.91
CA ASP A 161 -16.30 -3.38 -22.56
C ASP A 161 -17.20 -2.36 -21.86
N ALA A 162 -18.08 -1.70 -22.61
CA ALA A 162 -19.00 -0.69 -22.08
C ALA A 162 -19.98 -1.20 -21.01
N SER A 163 -20.10 -2.52 -20.82
CA SER A 163 -20.87 -3.14 -19.75
C SER A 163 -20.16 -3.15 -18.38
N TYR A 164 -18.86 -2.88 -18.34
CA TYR A 164 -18.13 -2.75 -17.09
C TYR A 164 -18.35 -1.35 -16.49
N GLU A 165 -18.46 -1.30 -15.17
CA GLU A 165 -18.43 -0.03 -14.44
C GLU A 165 -17.09 0.69 -14.66
N SER A 166 -17.13 2.02 -14.64
CA SER A 166 -15.91 2.83 -14.71
C SER A 166 -15.00 2.52 -13.52
N LEU A 167 -13.69 2.44 -13.78
CA LEU A 167 -12.72 2.30 -12.69
C LEU A 167 -12.58 3.63 -11.94
N ASP A 168 -12.45 3.57 -10.62
CA ASP A 168 -12.23 4.74 -9.76
C ASP A 168 -10.82 5.33 -9.91
N GLY A 169 -9.87 4.53 -10.38
CA GLY A 169 -8.49 4.93 -10.61
C GLY A 169 -8.25 5.49 -12.01
N GLU A 170 -7.09 6.10 -12.19
CA GLU A 170 -6.60 6.62 -13.47
C GLU A 170 -5.30 5.93 -13.87
N SER A 171 -5.05 5.80 -15.19
CA SER A 171 -3.76 5.28 -15.67
C SER A 171 -2.60 6.19 -15.26
N LEU A 172 -1.54 5.58 -14.73
CA LEU A 172 -0.30 6.26 -14.38
C LEU A 172 0.62 6.52 -15.59
N ILE A 173 0.27 6.06 -16.79
CA ILE A 173 1.10 6.24 -17.99
C ILE A 173 1.39 7.73 -18.27
N PRO A 174 0.43 8.67 -18.17
CA PRO A 174 0.73 10.08 -18.32
C PRO A 174 1.75 10.63 -17.31
N LEU A 175 1.74 10.11 -16.09
CA LEU A 175 2.73 10.44 -15.06
C LEU A 175 4.08 9.78 -15.36
N ILE A 176 4.08 8.51 -15.76
CA ILE A 176 5.26 7.74 -16.11
C ILE A 176 6.03 8.37 -17.28
N ASN A 177 5.35 8.82 -18.32
CA ASN A 177 5.99 9.44 -19.47
C ASN A 177 6.25 10.94 -19.31
N GLY A 178 5.83 11.55 -18.19
CA GLY A 178 6.05 12.96 -17.87
C GLY A 178 5.09 13.94 -18.54
N SER A 179 3.99 13.46 -19.14
CA SER A 179 2.97 14.32 -19.74
C SER A 179 1.94 14.86 -18.72
N LYS A 180 1.85 14.24 -17.53
CA LYS A 180 1.09 14.73 -16.37
C LYS A 180 2.06 14.99 -15.21
N VAL A 181 1.94 16.12 -14.56
CA VAL A 181 2.74 16.51 -13.37
C VAL A 181 1.90 16.52 -12.11
N GLU A 182 0.59 16.75 -12.24
CA GLU A 182 -0.34 16.82 -11.12
C GLU A 182 -0.63 15.43 -10.55
N GLU A 183 -0.61 15.32 -9.23
CA GLU A 183 -0.95 14.12 -8.50
C GLU A 183 -2.45 14.06 -8.18
N ASN A 184 -2.96 12.84 -8.03
CA ASN A 184 -4.32 12.62 -7.54
C ASN A 184 -4.31 12.53 -6.02
N ILE A 185 -5.36 13.08 -5.39
CA ILE A 185 -5.55 12.96 -3.95
C ILE A 185 -5.87 11.50 -3.61
N ALA A 186 -5.17 10.94 -2.62
CA ALA A 186 -5.45 9.62 -2.11
C ALA A 186 -6.47 9.69 -0.97
N PHE A 187 -7.44 8.78 -1.01
CA PHE A 187 -8.38 8.55 0.06
C PHE A 187 -8.10 7.18 0.70
N SER A 188 -8.17 7.12 2.02
CA SER A 188 -8.04 5.89 2.80
C SER A 188 -9.05 5.89 3.94
N GLU A 189 -9.58 4.72 4.26
CA GLU A 189 -10.48 4.57 5.38
C GLU A 189 -10.26 3.25 6.11
N THR A 190 -10.55 3.24 7.41
CA THR A 190 -10.46 2.03 8.24
C THR A 190 -11.50 2.05 9.36
N GLY A 191 -11.76 0.86 9.93
CA GLY A 191 -12.67 0.67 11.05
C GLY A 191 -11.94 0.49 12.36
N ASN A 192 -11.76 1.56 13.14
CA ASN A 192 -11.18 1.46 14.47
C ASN A 192 -12.18 0.84 15.46
N PRO A 193 -11.88 -0.34 16.06
CA PRO A 193 -12.69 -0.94 17.10
C PRO A 193 -12.46 -0.20 18.43
N TRP A 194 -13.03 0.97 18.58
CA TRP A 194 -12.80 1.93 19.65
C TRP A 194 -12.87 1.34 21.08
N ASP A 195 -13.70 0.32 21.25
CA ASP A 195 -13.79 -0.45 22.50
C ASP A 195 -12.78 -1.61 22.60
N GLY A 196 -11.92 -1.77 21.60
CA GLY A 196 -10.90 -2.81 21.51
C GLY A 196 -11.45 -4.21 21.23
N LYS A 197 -12.72 -4.36 20.85
CA LYS A 197 -13.39 -5.66 20.70
C LYS A 197 -13.85 -5.97 19.29
N THR A 198 -14.64 -5.07 18.70
CA THR A 198 -15.30 -5.36 17.43
C THR A 198 -15.14 -4.16 16.49
N PRO A 199 -14.60 -4.37 15.28
CA PRO A 199 -14.57 -3.31 14.28
C PRO A 199 -15.99 -2.80 13.98
N PRO A 200 -16.16 -1.49 13.73
CA PRO A 200 -17.46 -0.94 13.33
C PRO A 200 -17.92 -1.54 12.00
N LYS A 201 -19.21 -1.54 11.74
CA LYS A 201 -19.78 -2.02 10.47
C LYS A 201 -19.39 -1.16 9.27
N ALA A 202 -19.13 0.13 9.52
CA ALA A 202 -18.65 1.08 8.53
C ALA A 202 -17.34 1.70 9.01
N PRO A 203 -16.42 2.07 8.10
CA PRO A 203 -15.22 2.80 8.46
C PRO A 203 -15.54 4.08 9.23
N ASN A 204 -14.80 4.31 10.32
CA ASN A 204 -14.96 5.48 11.20
C ASN A 204 -13.71 6.36 11.30
N ILE A 205 -12.63 5.95 10.66
CA ILE A 205 -11.41 6.75 10.46
C ILE A 205 -11.23 6.93 8.96
N LYS A 206 -11.05 8.16 8.52
CA LYS A 206 -10.88 8.52 7.11
C LYS A 206 -9.73 9.48 6.94
N ALA A 207 -9.02 9.36 5.84
CA ALA A 207 -7.93 10.26 5.52
C ALA A 207 -7.95 10.66 4.05
N VAL A 208 -7.56 11.89 3.79
CA VAL A 208 -7.17 12.37 2.45
C VAL A 208 -5.72 12.82 2.49
N ARG A 209 -4.98 12.52 1.43
CA ARG A 209 -3.54 12.70 1.36
C ARG A 209 -3.12 13.22 -0.02
N THR A 210 -2.22 14.18 -0.01
CA THR A 210 -1.36 14.59 -1.12
C THR A 210 0.08 14.19 -0.81
N SER A 211 1.05 14.42 -1.70
CA SER A 211 2.48 14.24 -1.37
C SER A 211 2.92 15.05 -0.17
N LYS A 212 2.32 16.24 0.04
CA LYS A 212 2.72 17.18 1.08
C LYS A 212 1.83 17.18 2.31
N TRP A 213 0.53 17.03 2.16
CA TRP A 213 -0.43 17.23 3.24
C TRP A 213 -1.30 16.02 3.48
N LYS A 214 -1.68 15.79 4.73
CA LYS A 214 -2.65 14.78 5.10
C LYS A 214 -3.62 15.32 6.14
N LEU A 215 -4.91 15.06 5.92
CA LEU A 215 -5.98 15.25 6.90
C LEU A 215 -6.52 13.88 7.30
N ILE A 216 -6.57 13.61 8.61
CA ILE A 216 -7.23 12.43 9.17
C ILE A 216 -8.46 12.90 9.94
N PHE A 217 -9.58 12.24 9.73
CA PHE A 217 -10.82 12.49 10.46
C PHE A 217 -11.27 11.23 11.18
N ASN A 218 -11.49 11.36 12.48
CA ASN A 218 -12.07 10.35 13.34
C ASN A 218 -13.54 10.68 13.59
N GLU A 219 -14.43 9.91 13.00
CA GLU A 219 -15.88 10.13 13.12
C GLU A 219 -16.42 9.79 14.52
N TYR A 220 -15.73 8.91 15.26
CA TYR A 220 -16.21 8.48 16.57
C TYR A 220 -16.18 9.61 17.60
N ASP A 221 -15.08 10.34 17.68
CA ASP A 221 -14.91 11.47 18.64
C ASP A 221 -14.96 12.84 17.97
N ASN A 222 -15.23 12.86 16.67
CA ASN A 222 -15.31 14.07 15.84
C ASN A 222 -14.02 14.91 15.88
N THR A 223 -12.87 14.23 15.90
CA THR A 223 -11.56 14.89 15.91
C THR A 223 -10.92 14.89 14.53
N LYS A 224 -10.08 15.90 14.28
CA LYS A 224 -9.29 16.05 13.06
C LYS A 224 -7.82 16.16 13.39
N GLU A 225 -6.98 15.66 12.48
CA GLU A 225 -5.55 15.85 12.52
C GLU A 225 -5.07 16.31 11.14
N LEU A 226 -4.15 17.30 11.11
CA LEU A 226 -3.55 17.82 9.89
C LEU A 226 -2.03 17.74 10.00
N TYR A 227 -1.37 17.19 8.98
CA TYR A 227 0.07 17.00 8.95
C TYR A 227 0.70 17.54 7.67
N ASP A 228 1.88 18.20 7.82
CA ASP A 228 2.78 18.56 6.74
C ASP A 228 3.81 17.45 6.55
N LEU A 229 3.53 16.49 5.67
CA LEU A 229 4.35 15.30 5.46
C LEU A 229 5.74 15.58 4.88
N GLU A 230 5.96 16.77 4.31
CA GLU A 230 7.26 17.21 3.81
C GLU A 230 8.20 17.56 4.97
N ASN A 231 7.68 18.22 6.02
CA ASN A 231 8.46 18.67 7.19
C ASN A 231 8.27 17.77 8.42
N ASP A 232 7.23 16.95 8.45
CA ASP A 232 6.87 16.04 9.53
C ASP A 232 6.39 14.69 8.98
N PRO A 233 7.29 13.91 8.34
CA PRO A 233 6.93 12.61 7.73
C PRO A 233 6.48 11.56 8.75
N ASP A 234 6.80 11.75 10.03
CA ASP A 234 6.40 10.86 11.14
C ASP A 234 5.06 11.28 11.77
N GLU A 235 4.42 12.34 11.27
CA GLU A 235 3.10 12.81 11.71
C GLU A 235 3.01 13.11 13.21
N ASN A 236 4.06 13.73 13.77
CA ASN A 236 4.17 14.02 15.21
C ASN A 236 3.57 15.37 15.62
N ASN A 237 3.38 16.28 14.68
CA ASN A 237 2.94 17.66 14.94
C ASN A 237 1.61 17.95 14.27
N ASN A 238 0.51 17.76 14.99
CA ASN A 238 -0.83 18.09 14.50
C ASN A 238 -1.00 19.60 14.30
N LEU A 239 -1.27 20.01 13.08
CA LEU A 239 -1.42 21.40 12.63
C LEU A 239 -2.87 21.86 12.51
N ILE A 240 -3.85 21.07 13.00
CA ILE A 240 -5.26 21.46 12.93
C ILE A 240 -5.46 22.84 13.56
N GLY A 241 -6.24 23.69 12.89
CA GLY A 241 -6.49 25.09 13.29
C GLY A 241 -5.33 26.06 13.02
N ARG A 242 -4.17 25.61 12.52
CA ARG A 242 -3.01 26.47 12.22
C ARG A 242 -2.85 26.80 10.73
N ASN A 243 -3.52 26.07 9.85
CA ASN A 243 -3.51 26.28 8.40
C ASN A 243 -4.91 26.06 7.82
N SER A 244 -5.79 27.04 8.02
CA SER A 244 -7.20 26.92 7.64
C SER A 244 -7.44 26.72 6.15
N SER A 245 -6.59 27.25 5.26
CA SER A 245 -6.75 27.07 3.83
C SER A 245 -6.51 25.63 3.38
N VAL A 246 -5.45 24.99 3.88
CA VAL A 246 -5.14 23.58 3.60
C VAL A 246 -6.17 22.67 4.28
N GLU A 247 -6.56 22.96 5.53
CA GLU A 247 -7.57 22.22 6.26
C GLU A 247 -8.90 22.20 5.50
N ASN A 248 -9.38 23.37 5.06
CA ASN A 248 -10.63 23.46 4.30
C ASN A 248 -10.54 22.73 2.95
N PHE A 249 -9.43 22.90 2.23
CA PHE A 249 -9.22 22.20 0.96
C PHE A 249 -9.31 20.67 1.14
N LEU A 250 -8.55 20.11 2.08
CA LEU A 250 -8.55 18.65 2.31
C LEU A 250 -9.89 18.16 2.88
N TRP A 251 -10.55 18.98 3.69
CA TRP A 251 -11.88 18.67 4.20
C TRP A 251 -12.93 18.59 3.08
N ASP A 252 -12.88 19.53 2.15
CA ASP A 252 -13.75 19.52 0.98
C ASP A 252 -13.50 18.28 0.11
N GLU A 253 -12.25 17.89 -0.10
CA GLU A 253 -11.90 16.67 -0.83
C GLU A 253 -12.42 15.41 -0.12
N LEU A 254 -12.25 15.30 1.20
CA LEU A 254 -12.75 14.18 1.98
C LEU A 254 -14.27 14.05 1.89
N THR A 255 -14.98 15.17 1.96
CA THR A 255 -16.46 15.19 1.89
C THR A 255 -17.00 14.83 0.51
N LYS A 256 -16.30 15.20 -0.58
CA LYS A 256 -16.67 14.80 -1.95
C LYS A 256 -16.69 13.28 -2.12
N VAL A 257 -15.67 12.59 -1.61
CA VAL A 257 -15.59 11.12 -1.66
C VAL A 257 -16.75 10.49 -0.88
N GLN A 258 -17.06 11.01 0.32
CA GLN A 258 -18.17 10.49 1.14
C GLN A 258 -19.54 10.59 0.46
N VAL A 259 -19.76 11.62 -0.33
CA VAL A 259 -21.02 11.80 -1.07
C VAL A 259 -21.13 10.82 -2.23
N SER A 260 -20.03 10.53 -2.92
CA SER A 260 -20.03 9.61 -4.07
C SER A 260 -20.38 8.16 -3.68
N TYR A 261 -20.05 7.73 -2.46
CA TYR A 261 -20.40 6.38 -1.96
C TYR A 261 -21.84 6.24 -1.40
N LYS A 262 -22.58 7.34 -1.26
CA LYS A 262 -23.96 7.33 -0.74
C LYS A 262 -25.02 7.35 -1.85
N ASN A 263 -24.62 7.51 -3.09
CA ASN A 263 -25.47 7.51 -4.28
C ASN A 263 -25.27 6.23 -5.10
#